data_69bfd0dc045349cec38adcf1e9be749e
#
_entry.id   69bfd0dc045349cec38adcf1e9be749e
#
_cell.length_a   1.000
_cell.length_b   1.000
_cell.length_c   1.000
_cell.angle_alpha   90.00
_cell.angle_beta   90.00
_cell.angle_gamma   90.00
#
_symmetry.space_group_name_H-M   'P 1'
#
loop_
_entity.id
_entity.type
_entity.pdbx_description
1 polymer ?
#
loop_
_entity_poly.entity_id
_entity_poly.type
_entity_poly.pdbx_seq_one_letter_code
_entity_poly.pdbx_strand_id
1 'polypeptide(L)'
;MAGGQELIEQIRKELEPVEAQLRDHQYVRALEQNEIARDSLSVIVGEQHITIESDLRSLAAMVARCDHPRSRRFFLGTLPGEDAAFGALHDLATALGLDEPWLQAYEPTPEAQAYAHYVAWLAHYASPAEMATALAVNFPAWGANCGRVGAALREKYGLTEEATAFFDLFSGPTPSEFEEEVRRVVDDGLHHGVGEAQLRRAARLLQSYELMFWDGVYQASTAQ
;
A
#
# COMPACT_ATOMS: atom_id res chain seq x y z
N MET A 1 7.45 25.79 -14.18
CA MET A 1 7.45 24.49 -13.50
C MET A 1 6.05 23.93 -13.63
N ALA A 2 5.93 22.63 -13.90
CA ALA A 2 4.63 21.96 -13.92
C ALA A 2 3.97 22.13 -12.54
N GLY A 3 2.64 22.24 -12.50
CA GLY A 3 1.91 22.17 -11.24
C GLY A 3 1.94 20.76 -10.66
N GLY A 4 1.68 20.60 -9.36
CA GLY A 4 1.70 19.30 -8.71
C GLY A 4 0.84 18.24 -9.40
N GLN A 5 -0.35 18.63 -9.88
CA GLN A 5 -1.24 17.75 -10.65
C GLN A 5 -0.57 17.23 -11.93
N GLU A 6 -0.05 18.15 -12.74
CA GLU A 6 0.60 17.80 -14.00
C GLU A 6 1.81 16.88 -13.79
N LEU A 7 2.59 17.16 -12.74
CA LEU A 7 3.75 16.33 -12.39
C LEU A 7 3.34 14.91 -11.95
N ILE A 8 2.31 14.76 -11.13
CA ILE A 8 1.79 13.46 -10.71
C ILE A 8 1.31 12.65 -11.92
N GLU A 9 0.59 13.29 -12.84
CA GLU A 9 0.13 12.64 -14.09
C GLU A 9 1.30 12.22 -14.98
N GLN A 10 2.34 13.04 -15.09
CA GLN A 10 3.57 12.67 -15.81
C GLN A 10 4.26 11.46 -15.16
N ILE A 11 4.39 11.45 -13.83
CA ILE A 11 5.00 10.34 -13.08
C ILE A 11 4.19 9.05 -13.28
N ARG A 12 2.87 9.11 -13.19
CA ARG A 12 2.00 7.95 -13.47
C ARG A 12 2.23 7.40 -14.88
N LYS A 13 2.30 8.28 -15.87
CA LYS A 13 2.59 7.87 -17.26
C LYS A 13 3.96 7.23 -17.43
N GLU A 14 4.99 7.77 -16.77
CA GLU A 14 6.34 7.20 -16.79
C GLU A 14 6.40 5.82 -16.14
N LEU A 15 5.56 5.57 -15.13
CA LEU A 15 5.51 4.33 -14.37
C LEU A 15 4.44 3.35 -14.87
N GLU A 16 3.71 3.67 -15.94
CA GLU A 16 2.71 2.78 -16.56
C GLU A 16 3.22 1.35 -16.81
N PRO A 17 4.48 1.11 -17.25
CA PRO A 17 4.98 -0.25 -17.43
C PRO A 17 5.07 -1.07 -16.14
N VAL A 18 5.40 -0.44 -15.00
CA VAL A 18 5.44 -1.11 -13.69
C VAL A 18 4.03 -1.29 -13.16
N GLU A 19 3.17 -0.29 -13.32
CA GLU A 19 1.75 -0.38 -12.95
C GLU A 19 1.04 -1.52 -13.68
N ALA A 20 1.33 -1.71 -14.97
CA ALA A 20 0.80 -2.83 -15.75
C ALA A 20 1.24 -4.19 -15.18
N GLN A 21 2.51 -4.32 -14.74
CA GLN A 21 3.00 -5.53 -14.09
C GLN A 21 2.30 -5.78 -12.75
N LEU A 22 2.09 -4.73 -11.94
CA LEU A 22 1.36 -4.82 -10.68
C LEU A 22 -0.09 -5.29 -10.91
N ARG A 23 -0.80 -4.66 -11.84
CA ARG A 23 -2.20 -5.00 -12.15
C ARG A 23 -2.38 -6.40 -12.73
N ASP A 24 -1.37 -6.94 -13.38
CA ASP A 24 -1.37 -8.30 -13.95
C ASP A 24 -0.47 -9.27 -13.15
N HIS A 25 -0.33 -9.05 -11.85
CA HIS A 25 0.58 -9.83 -11.03
C HIS A 25 0.14 -11.29 -10.91
N GLN A 26 1.14 -12.20 -10.97
CA GLN A 26 0.92 -13.65 -10.95
C GLN A 26 0.22 -14.16 -9.68
N TYR A 27 0.46 -13.55 -8.51
CA TYR A 27 -0.24 -13.92 -7.27
C TYR A 27 -1.75 -13.68 -7.37
N VAL A 28 -2.16 -12.53 -7.90
CA VAL A 28 -3.58 -12.19 -8.05
C VAL A 28 -4.25 -13.15 -9.04
N ARG A 29 -3.59 -13.45 -10.17
CA ARG A 29 -4.09 -14.43 -11.13
C ARG A 29 -4.21 -15.83 -10.54
N ALA A 30 -3.21 -16.26 -9.76
CA ALA A 30 -3.22 -17.57 -9.11
C ALA A 30 -4.38 -17.70 -8.10
N LEU A 31 -4.70 -16.62 -7.36
CA LEU A 31 -5.90 -16.60 -6.51
C LEU A 31 -7.19 -16.72 -7.32
N GLU A 32 -7.33 -15.96 -8.42
CA GLU A 32 -8.50 -16.01 -9.32
C GLU A 32 -8.70 -17.40 -9.94
N GLN A 33 -7.61 -18.14 -10.15
CA GLN A 33 -7.60 -19.49 -10.72
C GLN A 33 -7.70 -20.59 -9.66
N ASN A 34 -7.76 -20.22 -8.35
CA ASN A 34 -7.75 -21.14 -7.20
C ASN A 34 -6.51 -22.04 -7.18
N GLU A 35 -5.36 -21.50 -7.57
CA GLU A 35 -4.07 -22.21 -7.61
C GLU A 35 -3.25 -22.03 -6.31
N ILE A 36 -3.61 -21.08 -5.46
CA ILE A 36 -3.01 -20.91 -4.13
C ILE A 36 -3.73 -21.83 -3.13
N ALA A 37 -2.98 -22.62 -2.38
CA ALA A 37 -3.56 -23.44 -1.33
C ALA A 37 -4.23 -22.55 -0.25
N ARG A 38 -5.37 -23.01 0.33
CA ARG A 38 -6.09 -22.23 1.33
C ARG A 38 -5.19 -21.86 2.53
N ASP A 39 -4.36 -22.78 2.99
CA ASP A 39 -3.46 -22.55 4.13
C ASP A 39 -2.38 -21.53 3.81
N SER A 40 -1.97 -21.42 2.54
CA SER A 40 -1.01 -20.40 2.06
C SER A 40 -1.60 -18.96 2.03
N LEU A 41 -2.92 -18.78 2.22
CA LEU A 41 -3.51 -17.46 2.41
C LEU A 41 -3.01 -16.77 3.68
N SER A 42 -2.49 -17.55 4.63
CA SER A 42 -1.82 -17.04 5.83
C SER A 42 -0.63 -16.13 5.52
N VAL A 43 0.04 -16.34 4.38
CA VAL A 43 1.22 -15.55 3.97
C VAL A 43 0.85 -14.07 3.79
N ILE A 44 -0.16 -13.76 2.97
CA ILE A 44 -0.54 -12.36 2.75
C ILE A 44 -1.03 -11.68 4.03
N VAL A 45 -1.66 -12.44 4.94
CA VAL A 45 -2.10 -11.92 6.24
C VAL A 45 -0.90 -11.57 7.11
N GLY A 46 0.07 -12.46 7.23
CA GLY A 46 1.27 -12.25 8.04
C GLY A 46 2.11 -11.08 7.52
N GLU A 47 2.32 -10.99 6.19
CA GLU A 47 3.05 -9.89 5.57
C GLU A 47 2.33 -8.54 5.76
N GLN A 48 1.00 -8.51 5.60
CA GLN A 48 0.20 -7.31 5.80
C GLN A 48 0.12 -6.88 7.26
N HIS A 49 0.08 -7.81 8.20
CA HIS A 49 0.09 -7.49 9.63
C HIS A 49 1.30 -6.62 9.99
N ILE A 50 2.51 -7.05 9.59
CA ILE A 50 3.74 -6.31 9.85
C ILE A 50 3.79 -5.01 9.05
N THR A 51 3.34 -5.03 7.80
CA THR A 51 3.30 -3.85 6.92
C THR A 51 2.45 -2.74 7.52
N ILE A 52 1.19 -3.03 7.90
CA ILE A 52 0.27 -2.02 8.42
C ILE A 52 0.74 -1.48 9.77
N GLU A 53 1.25 -2.33 10.65
CA GLU A 53 1.82 -1.89 11.92
C GLU A 53 3.00 -0.91 11.70
N SER A 54 3.85 -1.19 10.70
CA SER A 54 4.93 -0.29 10.29
C SER A 54 4.40 1.01 9.70
N ASP A 55 3.37 0.95 8.85
CA ASP A 55 2.82 2.10 8.15
C ASP A 55 2.09 3.04 9.10
N LEU A 56 1.37 2.54 10.09
CA LEU A 56 0.80 3.34 11.19
C LEU A 56 1.87 4.16 11.93
N ARG A 57 2.99 3.53 12.27
CA ARG A 57 4.11 4.21 12.92
C ARG A 57 4.78 5.22 12.00
N SER A 58 4.94 4.88 10.73
CA SER A 58 5.57 5.72 9.71
C SER A 58 4.72 6.96 9.42
N LEU A 59 3.41 6.81 9.27
CA LEU A 59 2.49 7.94 9.08
C LEU A 59 2.47 8.85 10.31
N ALA A 60 2.47 8.30 11.53
CA ALA A 60 2.55 9.08 12.76
C ALA A 60 3.89 9.85 12.86
N ALA A 61 5.02 9.23 12.47
CA ALA A 61 6.31 9.88 12.40
C ALA A 61 6.32 11.03 11.38
N MET A 62 5.73 10.83 10.21
CA MET A 62 5.58 11.90 9.20
C MET A 62 4.71 13.05 9.74
N VAL A 63 3.59 12.77 10.41
CA VAL A 63 2.77 13.80 11.07
C VAL A 63 3.60 14.65 12.04
N ALA A 64 4.41 13.99 12.88
CA ALA A 64 5.25 14.67 13.86
C ALA A 64 6.34 15.56 13.23
N ARG A 65 6.81 15.20 12.02
CA ARG A 65 7.85 15.94 11.28
C ARG A 65 7.30 17.06 10.38
N CYS A 66 6.00 17.06 10.08
CA CYS A 66 5.42 18.09 9.23
C CYS A 66 5.37 19.45 9.92
N ASP A 67 6.22 20.38 9.50
CA ASP A 67 6.18 21.77 9.96
C ASP A 67 4.95 22.51 9.40
N HIS A 68 4.62 22.23 8.12
CA HIS A 68 3.51 22.91 7.46
C HIS A 68 2.15 22.30 7.89
N PRO A 69 1.18 23.11 8.34
CA PRO A 69 -0.11 22.62 8.87
C PRO A 69 -0.94 21.80 7.88
N ARG A 70 -0.82 22.07 6.57
CA ARG A 70 -1.55 21.34 5.52
C ARG A 70 -1.01 19.93 5.38
N SER A 71 0.30 19.76 5.23
CA SER A 71 0.94 18.45 5.13
C SER A 71 0.66 17.60 6.36
N ARG A 72 0.73 18.23 7.56
CA ARG A 72 0.39 17.56 8.81
C ARG A 72 -1.06 17.06 8.82
N ARG A 73 -2.03 17.88 8.39
CA ARG A 73 -3.44 17.47 8.32
C ARG A 73 -3.67 16.35 7.32
N PHE A 74 -3.00 16.38 6.18
CA PHE A 74 -3.06 15.32 5.19
C PHE A 74 -2.68 13.97 5.80
N PHE A 75 -1.47 13.84 6.38
CA PHE A 75 -1.02 12.58 6.97
C PHE A 75 -1.81 12.20 8.24
N LEU A 76 -2.25 13.16 9.03
CA LEU A 76 -3.14 12.90 10.16
C LEU A 76 -4.49 12.31 9.71
N GLY A 77 -4.98 12.76 8.56
CA GLY A 77 -6.22 12.26 7.96
C GLY A 77 -6.12 10.84 7.38
N THR A 78 -4.92 10.32 7.10
CA THR A 78 -4.74 8.96 6.61
C THR A 78 -4.73 7.91 7.74
N LEU A 79 -4.33 8.28 8.96
CA LEU A 79 -4.21 7.37 10.10
C LEU A 79 -5.49 6.58 10.44
N PRO A 80 -6.70 7.19 10.49
CA PRO A 80 -7.91 6.43 10.78
C PRO A 80 -8.23 5.34 9.75
N GLY A 81 -7.88 5.57 8.48
CA GLY A 81 -8.04 4.58 7.42
C GLY A 81 -7.12 3.39 7.60
N GLU A 82 -5.87 3.65 7.98
CA GLU A 82 -4.88 2.62 8.25
C GLU A 82 -5.22 1.80 9.50
N ASP A 83 -5.71 2.45 10.56
CA ASP A 83 -6.18 1.79 11.79
C ASP A 83 -7.41 0.89 11.50
N ALA A 84 -8.35 1.37 10.68
CA ALA A 84 -9.48 0.56 10.23
C ALA A 84 -9.04 -0.66 9.40
N ALA A 85 -8.04 -0.48 8.52
CA ALA A 85 -7.47 -1.57 7.74
C ALA A 85 -6.80 -2.62 8.63
N PHE A 86 -6.10 -2.18 9.69
CA PHE A 86 -5.50 -3.10 10.67
C PHE A 86 -6.56 -3.94 11.39
N GLY A 87 -7.66 -3.32 11.82
CA GLY A 87 -8.80 -4.04 12.41
C GLY A 87 -9.40 -5.07 11.45
N ALA A 88 -9.69 -4.67 10.20
CA ALA A 88 -10.25 -5.56 9.19
C ALA A 88 -9.30 -6.72 8.80
N LEU A 89 -7.98 -6.51 8.87
CA LEU A 89 -7.01 -7.59 8.67
C LEU A 89 -7.10 -8.65 9.77
N HIS A 90 -7.38 -8.27 11.03
CA HIS A 90 -7.58 -9.22 12.12
C HIS A 90 -8.86 -10.06 11.93
N ASP A 91 -9.91 -9.49 11.32
CA ASP A 91 -11.11 -10.26 10.96
C ASP A 91 -10.79 -11.32 9.90
N LEU A 92 -9.97 -10.98 8.90
CA LEU A 92 -9.47 -11.93 7.91
C LEU A 92 -8.60 -13.02 8.56
N ALA A 93 -7.68 -12.65 9.44
CA ALA A 93 -6.85 -13.59 10.20
C ALA A 93 -7.71 -14.59 10.97
N THR A 94 -8.72 -14.10 11.69
CA THR A 94 -9.67 -14.93 12.46
C THR A 94 -10.43 -15.89 11.55
N ALA A 95 -10.91 -15.46 10.39
CA ALA A 95 -11.61 -16.30 9.42
C ALA A 95 -10.74 -17.39 8.81
N LEU A 96 -9.41 -17.21 8.81
CA LEU A 96 -8.42 -18.20 8.40
C LEU A 96 -7.91 -19.07 9.57
N GLY A 97 -8.38 -18.82 10.80
CA GLY A 97 -7.95 -19.57 12.00
C GLY A 97 -6.59 -19.15 12.52
N LEU A 98 -6.12 -17.95 12.17
CA LEU A 98 -4.86 -17.38 12.64
C LEU A 98 -5.14 -16.53 13.89
N ASP A 99 -4.46 -16.84 14.98
CA ASP A 99 -4.60 -16.13 16.25
C ASP A 99 -3.46 -15.12 16.47
N GLU A 100 -3.62 -14.31 17.52
CA GLU A 100 -2.61 -13.30 17.87
C GLU A 100 -1.20 -13.90 18.11
N PRO A 101 -1.03 -15.01 18.83
CA PRO A 101 0.27 -15.67 18.92
C PRO A 101 0.88 -16.04 17.56
N TRP A 102 0.07 -16.48 16.60
CA TRP A 102 0.53 -16.78 15.25
C TRP A 102 1.00 -15.52 14.52
N LEU A 103 0.22 -14.43 14.58
CA LEU A 103 0.57 -13.14 13.96
C LEU A 103 1.88 -12.59 14.53
N GLN A 104 2.07 -12.68 15.83
CA GLN A 104 3.29 -12.23 16.52
C GLN A 104 4.53 -13.09 16.22
N ALA A 105 4.33 -14.36 15.88
CA ALA A 105 5.40 -15.30 15.55
C ALA A 105 5.68 -15.40 14.04
N TYR A 106 4.92 -14.69 13.21
CA TYR A 106 5.10 -14.73 11.76
C TYR A 106 6.48 -14.19 11.36
N GLU A 107 7.22 -15.00 10.57
CA GLU A 107 8.53 -14.60 10.03
C GLU A 107 8.35 -14.06 8.60
N PRO A 108 8.51 -12.76 8.39
CA PRO A 108 8.25 -12.14 7.09
C PRO A 108 9.37 -12.40 6.08
N THR A 109 9.03 -12.26 4.82
CA THR A 109 10.00 -12.30 3.73
C THR A 109 10.65 -10.93 3.52
N PRO A 110 11.96 -10.85 3.24
CA PRO A 110 12.62 -9.58 2.98
C PRO A 110 12.02 -8.83 1.79
N GLU A 111 11.61 -9.55 0.76
CA GLU A 111 11.03 -9.02 -0.46
C GLU A 111 9.69 -8.32 -0.16
N ALA A 112 8.80 -8.97 0.60
CA ALA A 112 7.51 -8.37 0.94
C ALA A 112 7.67 -7.17 1.88
N GLN A 113 8.63 -7.21 2.81
CA GLN A 113 8.85 -6.11 3.75
C GLN A 113 9.60 -4.90 3.15
N ALA A 114 10.15 -5.02 1.94
CA ALA A 114 10.86 -3.91 1.30
C ALA A 114 9.96 -2.66 1.11
N TYR A 115 8.66 -2.86 0.86
CA TYR A 115 7.68 -1.79 0.77
C TYR A 115 7.56 -1.02 2.09
N ALA A 116 7.24 -1.69 3.19
CA ALA A 116 7.07 -1.07 4.51
C ALA A 116 8.36 -0.39 5.00
N HIS A 117 9.53 -1.01 4.75
CA HIS A 117 10.82 -0.39 5.06
C HIS A 117 11.06 0.89 4.28
N TYR A 118 10.62 0.96 3.02
CA TYR A 118 10.75 2.19 2.24
C TYR A 118 9.75 3.26 2.68
N VAL A 119 8.52 2.91 3.04
CA VAL A 119 7.57 3.85 3.65
C VAL A 119 8.15 4.43 4.95
N ALA A 120 8.76 3.61 5.79
CA ALA A 120 9.45 4.07 6.99
C ALA A 120 10.63 5.00 6.64
N TRP A 121 11.41 4.69 5.61
CA TRP A 121 12.47 5.58 5.13
C TRP A 121 11.91 6.93 4.66
N LEU A 122 10.84 6.93 3.86
CA LEU A 122 10.18 8.16 3.43
C LEU A 122 9.69 8.97 4.63
N ALA A 123 9.08 8.32 5.62
CA ALA A 123 8.58 8.97 6.82
C ALA A 123 9.67 9.66 7.65
N HIS A 124 10.90 9.15 7.64
CA HIS A 124 12.00 9.68 8.45
C HIS A 124 12.94 10.62 7.70
N TYR A 125 13.12 10.45 6.38
CA TYR A 125 14.17 11.13 5.63
C TYR A 125 13.69 11.96 4.46
N ALA A 126 12.50 11.64 3.90
CA ALA A 126 11.95 12.37 2.77
C ALA A 126 11.12 13.60 3.19
N SER A 127 10.80 14.45 2.25
CA SER A 127 9.82 15.52 2.44
C SER A 127 8.39 14.98 2.43
N PRO A 128 7.43 15.70 3.05
CA PRO A 128 6.01 15.36 2.94
C PRO A 128 5.52 15.22 1.48
N ALA A 129 6.04 16.04 0.57
CA ALA A 129 5.67 15.98 -0.85
C ALA A 129 6.16 14.70 -1.53
N GLU A 130 7.37 14.21 -1.20
CA GLU A 130 7.89 12.94 -1.72
C GLU A 130 7.01 11.78 -1.27
N MET A 131 6.67 11.70 0.02
CA MET A 131 5.82 10.63 0.54
C MET A 131 4.40 10.70 -0.03
N ALA A 132 3.78 11.88 -0.08
CA ALA A 132 2.45 12.07 -0.65
C ALA A 132 2.40 11.67 -2.14
N THR A 133 3.43 12.06 -2.92
CA THR A 133 3.54 11.66 -4.34
C THR A 133 3.68 10.14 -4.48
N ALA A 134 4.52 9.51 -3.66
CA ALA A 134 4.72 8.07 -3.71
C ALA A 134 3.42 7.31 -3.43
N LEU A 135 2.68 7.67 -2.38
CA LEU A 135 1.39 7.06 -2.03
C LEU A 135 0.33 7.29 -3.12
N ALA A 136 0.22 8.52 -3.65
CA ALA A 136 -0.77 8.83 -4.68
C ALA A 136 -0.54 8.08 -6.00
N VAL A 137 0.70 7.79 -6.35
CA VAL A 137 1.04 7.01 -7.54
C VAL A 137 0.83 5.51 -7.29
N ASN A 138 1.01 5.06 -6.07
CA ASN A 138 0.93 3.66 -5.68
C ASN A 138 -0.52 3.16 -5.53
N PHE A 139 -1.38 3.91 -4.87
CA PHE A 139 -2.73 3.49 -4.49
C PHE A 139 -3.62 2.96 -5.63
N PRO A 140 -3.59 3.48 -6.87
CA PRO A 140 -4.44 2.94 -7.94
C PRO A 140 -4.15 1.48 -8.30
N ALA A 141 -2.88 1.05 -8.30
CA ALA A 141 -2.52 -0.35 -8.56
C ALA A 141 -2.89 -1.25 -7.37
N TRP A 142 -2.52 -0.80 -6.16
CA TRP A 142 -2.88 -1.48 -4.92
C TRP A 142 -4.40 -1.70 -4.80
N GLY A 143 -5.19 -0.65 -4.97
CA GLY A 143 -6.65 -0.73 -4.88
C GLY A 143 -7.28 -1.66 -5.92
N ALA A 144 -6.76 -1.65 -7.16
CA ALA A 144 -7.21 -2.57 -8.20
C ALA A 144 -6.93 -4.03 -7.83
N ASN A 145 -5.74 -4.31 -7.28
CA ASN A 145 -5.39 -5.66 -6.83
C ASN A 145 -6.21 -6.07 -5.61
N CYS A 146 -6.42 -5.18 -4.64
CA CYS A 146 -7.29 -5.45 -3.49
C CYS A 146 -8.69 -5.86 -3.93
N GLY A 147 -9.31 -5.15 -4.88
CA GLY A 147 -10.63 -5.51 -5.40
C GLY A 147 -10.67 -6.92 -5.98
N ARG A 148 -9.65 -7.30 -6.76
CA ARG A 148 -9.53 -8.64 -7.35
C ARG A 148 -9.26 -9.72 -6.31
N VAL A 149 -8.36 -9.46 -5.36
CA VAL A 149 -8.06 -10.39 -4.26
C VAL A 149 -9.30 -10.63 -3.42
N GLY A 150 -9.99 -9.57 -2.95
CA GLY A 150 -11.22 -9.71 -2.18
C GLY A 150 -12.29 -10.53 -2.92
N ALA A 151 -12.51 -10.27 -4.21
CA ALA A 151 -13.43 -11.04 -5.04
C ALA A 151 -13.00 -12.52 -5.14
N ALA A 152 -11.72 -12.79 -5.40
CA ALA A 152 -11.20 -14.16 -5.50
C ALA A 152 -11.34 -14.92 -4.18
N LEU A 153 -11.05 -14.28 -3.04
CA LEU A 153 -11.19 -14.90 -1.72
C LEU A 153 -12.64 -15.30 -1.42
N ARG A 154 -13.62 -14.48 -1.82
CA ARG A 154 -15.04 -14.82 -1.69
C ARG A 154 -15.46 -15.92 -2.64
N GLU A 155 -15.16 -15.81 -3.92
CA GLU A 155 -15.64 -16.71 -4.96
C GLU A 155 -14.95 -18.07 -4.97
N LYS A 156 -13.65 -18.12 -4.70
CA LYS A 156 -12.83 -19.33 -4.82
C LYS A 156 -12.54 -20.00 -3.47
N TYR A 157 -12.42 -19.22 -2.40
CA TYR A 157 -12.05 -19.73 -1.08
C TYR A 157 -13.22 -19.72 -0.07
N GLY A 158 -14.38 -19.18 -0.47
CA GLY A 158 -15.60 -19.21 0.34
C GLY A 158 -15.53 -18.34 1.60
N LEU A 159 -14.70 -17.28 1.60
CA LEU A 159 -14.68 -16.30 2.68
C LEU A 159 -15.88 -15.37 2.59
N THR A 160 -16.32 -14.83 3.72
CA THR A 160 -17.45 -13.88 3.78
C THR A 160 -17.01 -12.47 3.41
N GLU A 161 -17.97 -11.57 3.17
CA GLU A 161 -17.71 -10.14 2.96
C GLU A 161 -17.01 -9.51 4.17
N GLU A 162 -17.44 -9.86 5.38
CA GLU A 162 -16.81 -9.36 6.61
C GLU A 162 -15.34 -9.80 6.71
N ALA A 163 -15.05 -11.05 6.39
CA ALA A 163 -13.68 -11.57 6.41
C ALA A 163 -12.77 -10.94 5.36
N THR A 164 -13.33 -10.43 4.26
CA THR A 164 -12.57 -9.79 3.18
C THR A 164 -12.63 -8.26 3.18
N ALA A 165 -13.24 -7.67 4.21
CA ALA A 165 -13.44 -6.22 4.34
C ALA A 165 -12.13 -5.42 4.25
N PHE A 166 -11.02 -6.00 4.70
CA PHE A 166 -9.69 -5.41 4.53
C PHE A 166 -9.43 -4.99 3.06
N PHE A 167 -9.68 -5.88 2.12
CA PHE A 167 -9.46 -5.60 0.71
C PHE A 167 -10.47 -4.62 0.15
N ASP A 168 -11.70 -4.64 0.65
CA ASP A 168 -12.77 -3.74 0.20
C ASP A 168 -12.49 -2.28 0.60
N LEU A 169 -11.79 -2.03 1.72
CA LEU A 169 -11.37 -0.68 2.14
C LEU A 169 -10.50 0.03 1.08
N PHE A 170 -9.73 -0.73 0.31
CA PHE A 170 -8.84 -0.19 -0.72
C PHE A 170 -9.39 -0.32 -2.15
N SER A 171 -10.45 -1.10 -2.37
CA SER A 171 -10.87 -1.55 -3.70
C SER A 171 -11.57 -0.49 -4.57
N GLY A 172 -11.82 0.68 -4.06
CA GLY A 172 -12.51 1.76 -4.79
C GLY A 172 -11.55 2.65 -5.60
N PRO A 173 -12.11 3.53 -6.43
CA PRO A 173 -11.32 4.61 -7.02
C PRO A 173 -10.81 5.53 -5.91
N THR A 174 -9.60 6.04 -6.08
CA THR A 174 -9.03 7.01 -5.13
C THR A 174 -9.97 8.21 -4.99
N PRO A 175 -10.38 8.60 -3.76
CA PRO A 175 -11.30 9.72 -3.57
C PRO A 175 -10.73 11.03 -4.14
N SER A 176 -11.57 11.83 -4.81
CA SER A 176 -11.15 13.11 -5.38
C SER A 176 -10.58 14.08 -4.34
N GLU A 177 -11.09 14.02 -3.10
CA GLU A 177 -10.58 14.82 -1.98
C GLU A 177 -9.15 14.43 -1.61
N PHE A 178 -8.82 13.13 -1.62
CA PHE A 178 -7.45 12.67 -1.41
C PHE A 178 -6.51 13.18 -2.50
N GLU A 179 -6.88 13.06 -3.77
CA GLU A 179 -6.09 13.56 -4.91
C GLU A 179 -5.85 15.07 -4.80
N GLU A 180 -6.86 15.85 -4.42
CA GLU A 180 -6.75 17.28 -4.24
C GLU A 180 -5.82 17.66 -3.07
N GLU A 181 -5.88 16.95 -1.94
CA GLU A 181 -4.98 17.19 -0.81
C GLU A 181 -3.54 16.80 -1.14
N VAL A 182 -3.32 15.68 -1.84
CA VAL A 182 -1.99 15.30 -2.35
C VAL A 182 -1.44 16.41 -3.25
N ARG A 183 -2.23 16.87 -4.23
CA ARG A 183 -1.83 17.94 -5.12
C ARG A 183 -1.35 19.18 -4.34
N ARG A 184 -2.10 19.58 -3.30
CA ARG A 184 -1.74 20.73 -2.45
C ARG A 184 -0.45 20.51 -1.69
N VAL A 185 -0.20 19.30 -1.17
CA VAL A 185 1.04 18.96 -0.47
C VAL A 185 2.23 18.98 -1.43
N VAL A 186 2.02 18.50 -2.66
CA VAL A 186 3.06 18.49 -3.70
C VAL A 186 3.37 19.93 -4.17
N ASP A 187 2.34 20.74 -4.44
CA ASP A 187 2.53 22.16 -4.81
C ASP A 187 3.31 22.91 -3.73
N ASP A 188 2.97 22.72 -2.46
CA ASP A 188 3.70 23.31 -1.33
C ASP A 188 5.16 22.85 -1.30
N GLY A 189 5.42 21.56 -1.50
CA GLY A 189 6.78 21.03 -1.55
C GLY A 189 7.62 21.63 -2.68
N LEU A 190 7.07 21.68 -3.88
CA LEU A 190 7.72 22.31 -5.06
C LEU A 190 8.02 23.78 -4.80
N HIS A 191 7.09 24.51 -4.20
CA HIS A 191 7.28 25.92 -3.83
C HIS A 191 8.40 26.12 -2.81
N HIS A 192 8.62 25.16 -1.92
CA HIS A 192 9.68 25.16 -0.90
C HIS A 192 10.98 24.49 -1.35
N GLY A 193 11.13 24.20 -2.64
CA GLY A 193 12.39 23.75 -3.23
C GLY A 193 12.58 22.23 -3.29
N VAL A 194 11.54 21.43 -3.04
CA VAL A 194 11.59 20.00 -3.33
C VAL A 194 11.70 19.83 -4.86
N GLY A 195 12.69 19.06 -5.30
CA GLY A 195 12.93 18.88 -6.74
C GLY A 195 12.04 17.81 -7.35
N GLU A 196 11.59 18.01 -8.59
CA GLU A 196 10.79 17.02 -9.34
C GLU A 196 11.47 15.64 -9.41
N ALA A 197 12.81 15.61 -9.51
CA ALA A 197 13.57 14.35 -9.53
C ALA A 197 13.45 13.55 -8.21
N GLN A 198 13.25 14.23 -7.08
CA GLN A 198 13.03 13.57 -5.78
C GLN A 198 11.64 12.92 -5.75
N LEU A 199 10.62 13.64 -6.22
CA LEU A 199 9.24 13.14 -6.32
C LEU A 199 9.15 11.92 -7.24
N ARG A 200 9.75 11.99 -8.44
CA ARG A 200 9.84 10.86 -9.38
C ARG A 200 10.55 9.65 -8.78
N ARG A 201 11.64 9.88 -8.06
CA ARG A 201 12.39 8.81 -7.40
C ARG A 201 11.55 8.14 -6.30
N ALA A 202 10.88 8.93 -5.48
CA ALA A 202 10.05 8.42 -4.40
C ALA A 202 8.93 7.51 -4.93
N ALA A 203 8.19 7.96 -5.93
CA ALA A 203 7.14 7.19 -6.56
C ALA A 203 7.67 5.92 -7.25
N ARG A 204 8.74 6.03 -8.04
CA ARG A 204 9.33 4.90 -8.75
C ARG A 204 9.82 3.81 -7.81
N LEU A 205 10.46 4.18 -6.70
CA LEU A 205 10.96 3.20 -5.74
C LEU A 205 9.81 2.52 -5.01
N LEU A 206 8.77 3.26 -4.60
CA LEU A 206 7.63 2.66 -3.91
C LEU A 206 6.89 1.65 -4.82
N GLN A 207 6.66 1.98 -6.10
CA GLN A 207 6.09 1.05 -7.07
C GLN A 207 6.95 -0.20 -7.28
N SER A 208 8.28 -0.04 -7.31
CA SER A 208 9.18 -1.19 -7.44
C SER A 208 9.15 -2.08 -6.20
N TYR A 209 9.04 -1.50 -5.01
CA TYR A 209 8.94 -2.25 -3.76
C TYR A 209 7.57 -2.90 -3.57
N GLU A 210 6.49 -2.30 -4.09
CA GLU A 210 5.20 -2.99 -4.15
C GLU A 210 5.26 -4.23 -5.05
N LEU A 211 5.94 -4.14 -6.19
CA LEU A 211 6.14 -5.31 -7.04
C LEU A 211 6.90 -6.43 -6.30
N MET A 212 7.96 -6.06 -5.55
CA MET A 212 8.68 -7.01 -4.69
C MET A 212 7.79 -7.60 -3.60
N PHE A 213 6.89 -6.80 -3.01
CA PHE A 213 5.90 -7.30 -2.04
C PHE A 213 5.06 -8.43 -2.65
N TRP A 214 4.45 -8.18 -3.79
CA TRP A 214 3.62 -9.19 -4.46
C TRP A 214 4.43 -10.43 -4.90
N ASP A 215 5.67 -10.24 -5.39
CA ASP A 215 6.59 -11.34 -5.72
C ASP A 215 6.92 -12.19 -4.48
N GLY A 216 7.25 -11.55 -3.35
CA GLY A 216 7.54 -12.24 -2.09
C GLY A 216 6.35 -13.04 -1.58
N VAL A 217 5.15 -12.43 -1.57
CA VAL A 217 3.91 -13.11 -1.20
C VAL A 217 3.66 -14.32 -2.11
N TYR A 218 3.82 -14.18 -3.42
CA TYR A 218 3.63 -15.28 -4.36
C TYR A 218 4.59 -16.43 -4.12
N GLN A 219 5.88 -16.13 -4.00
CA GLN A 219 6.93 -17.14 -3.79
C GLN A 219 6.70 -17.90 -2.47
N ALA A 220 6.43 -17.17 -1.37
CA ALA A 220 6.16 -17.79 -0.08
C ALA A 220 4.86 -18.63 -0.09
N SER A 221 3.83 -18.20 -0.82
CA SER A 221 2.56 -18.92 -0.93
C SER A 221 2.65 -20.20 -1.78
N THR A 222 3.65 -20.32 -2.65
CA THR A 222 3.83 -21.46 -3.57
C THR A 222 4.97 -22.40 -3.17
N ALA A 223 5.80 -22.02 -2.18
CA ALA A 223 6.93 -22.81 -1.71
C ALA A 223 6.55 -23.90 -0.67
N GLN A 224 5.28 -23.99 -0.29
CA GLN A 224 4.76 -24.91 0.74
C GLN A 224 4.30 -26.24 0.17
#